data_546c6768368a40a8dc2556b528514fe4
#
_entry.id   546c6768368a40a8dc2556b528514fe4
#
_cell.length_a   1.000
_cell.length_b   1.000
_cell.length_c   1.000
_cell.angle_alpha   90.00
_cell.angle_beta   90.00
_cell.angle_gamma   90.00
#
_symmetry.space_group_name_H-M   'P 1'
#
loop_
_entity.id
_entity.type
_entity.pdbx_description
1 polymer ?
#
loop_
_entity_poly.entity_id
_entity_poly.type
_entity_poly.pdbx_seq_one_letter_code
_entity_poly.pdbx_strand_id
1 'polypeptide(L)'
;MATFDDFMKLDIRVGTITDARVFAKARKPAYQLQVDFGGELGVKRSSAQITEQYKPEELIGKQVLAVVNFPPRQIADFMSEVLVLGTYSEGGVVLIRPDKDVKNGDKLG
;
A
#
# COMPACT_ATOMS: atom_id res chain seq x y z
N MET A 1 15.20 21.30 0.20
CA MET A 1 14.27 20.84 -0.85
C MET A 1 14.67 19.47 -1.35
N ALA A 2 13.71 18.67 -1.75
CA ALA A 2 14.00 17.40 -2.38
C ALA A 2 14.51 17.59 -3.81
N THR A 3 15.34 16.65 -4.27
CA THR A 3 15.88 16.62 -5.61
C THR A 3 15.32 15.41 -6.36
N PHE A 4 15.55 15.35 -7.66
CA PHE A 4 15.20 14.19 -8.46
C PHE A 4 15.90 12.93 -7.94
N ASP A 5 17.17 13.05 -7.53
CA ASP A 5 17.91 11.91 -6.96
C ASP A 5 17.27 11.40 -5.66
N ASP A 6 16.70 12.29 -4.85
CA ASP A 6 15.97 11.87 -3.65
C ASP A 6 14.75 11.03 -4.01
N PHE A 7 14.01 11.45 -5.04
CA PHE A 7 12.88 10.68 -5.55
C PHE A 7 13.31 9.30 -6.05
N MET A 8 14.42 9.23 -6.76
CA MET A 8 14.93 7.98 -7.33
C MET A 8 15.40 6.97 -6.28
N LYS A 9 15.58 7.39 -5.02
CA LYS A 9 15.89 6.47 -3.93
C LYS A 9 14.69 5.61 -3.53
N LEU A 10 13.49 6.07 -3.82
CA LEU A 10 12.27 5.31 -3.53
C LEU A 10 11.97 4.37 -4.68
N ASP A 11 11.64 3.14 -4.35
CA ASP A 11 11.12 2.18 -5.32
C ASP A 11 9.62 2.06 -5.09
N ILE A 12 8.84 2.69 -5.97
CA ILE A 12 7.38 2.72 -5.86
C ILE A 12 6.81 1.91 -7.01
N ARG A 13 6.00 0.90 -6.67
CA ARG A 13 5.45 -0.05 -7.64
C ARG A 13 3.95 -0.14 -7.53
N VAL A 14 3.33 -0.51 -8.66
CA VAL A 14 1.92 -0.85 -8.70
C VAL A 14 1.71 -2.28 -8.24
N GLY A 15 0.72 -2.49 -7.40
CA GLY A 15 0.28 -3.82 -7.00
C GLY A 15 -1.22 -3.88 -6.89
N THR A 16 -1.78 -5.09 -6.89
CA THR A 16 -3.21 -5.33 -6.73
C THR A 16 -3.48 -5.87 -5.34
N ILE A 17 -4.44 -5.27 -4.64
CA ILE A 17 -4.87 -5.77 -3.34
C ILE A 17 -5.60 -7.10 -3.55
N THR A 18 -5.10 -8.17 -2.92
CA THR A 18 -5.67 -9.51 -3.02
C THR A 18 -6.39 -9.94 -1.75
N ASP A 19 -6.09 -9.30 -0.61
CA ASP A 19 -6.76 -9.57 0.65
C ASP A 19 -6.77 -8.31 1.51
N ALA A 20 -7.81 -8.15 2.33
CA ALA A 20 -7.94 -7.03 3.24
C ALA A 20 -8.73 -7.46 4.47
N ARG A 21 -8.18 -7.24 5.65
CA ARG A 21 -8.79 -7.62 6.92
C ARG A 21 -8.67 -6.51 7.95
N VAL A 22 -9.62 -6.44 8.87
CA VAL A 22 -9.52 -5.54 10.01
C VAL A 22 -8.33 -5.94 10.87
N PHE A 23 -7.50 -4.96 11.21
CA PHE A 23 -6.34 -5.18 12.07
C PHE A 23 -6.73 -4.87 13.52
N ALA A 24 -7.31 -5.85 14.21
CA ALA A 24 -7.87 -5.65 15.54
C ALA A 24 -6.83 -5.26 16.59
N LYS A 25 -5.59 -5.75 16.47
CA LYS A 25 -4.51 -5.48 17.44
C LYS A 25 -3.79 -4.16 17.22
N ALA A 26 -4.04 -3.45 16.13
CA ALA A 26 -3.39 -2.17 15.88
C ALA A 26 -3.93 -1.11 16.85
N ARG A 27 -3.05 -0.19 17.28
CA ARG A 27 -3.43 0.91 18.17
C ARG A 27 -4.41 1.86 17.52
N LYS A 28 -4.17 2.17 16.24
CA LYS A 28 -5.05 3.03 15.44
C LYS A 28 -5.81 2.14 14.46
N PRO A 29 -7.07 2.47 14.15
CA PRO A 29 -7.82 1.69 13.18
C PRO A 29 -7.05 1.52 11.88
N ALA A 30 -6.89 0.28 11.44
CA ALA A 30 -6.13 -0.08 10.25
C ALA A 30 -6.65 -1.37 9.64
N TYR A 31 -6.26 -1.61 8.40
CA TYR A 31 -6.46 -2.90 7.74
C TYR A 31 -5.12 -3.57 7.51
N GLN A 32 -5.10 -4.89 7.55
CA GLN A 32 -4.01 -5.71 7.05
C GLN A 32 -4.31 -6.02 5.59
N LEU A 33 -3.41 -5.64 4.70
CA LEU A 33 -3.56 -5.86 3.27
C LEU A 33 -2.54 -6.87 2.77
N GLN A 34 -2.93 -7.67 1.78
CA GLN A 34 -1.99 -8.38 0.93
C GLN A 34 -2.05 -7.72 -0.45
N VAL A 35 -0.88 -7.41 -1.00
CA VAL A 35 -0.75 -6.71 -2.28
C VAL A 35 0.16 -7.52 -3.18
N ASP A 36 -0.33 -7.87 -4.36
CA ASP A 36 0.42 -8.65 -5.34
C ASP A 36 1.09 -7.70 -6.33
N PHE A 37 2.42 -7.66 -6.30
CA PHE A 37 3.23 -6.87 -7.22
C PHE A 37 3.69 -7.68 -8.44
N GLY A 38 3.35 -8.96 -8.50
CA GLY A 38 3.79 -9.82 -9.57
C GLY A 38 5.29 -10.08 -9.57
N GLY A 39 5.76 -10.83 -10.56
CA GLY A 39 7.20 -11.07 -10.78
C GLY A 39 7.94 -11.52 -9.53
N GLU A 40 9.15 -10.99 -9.36
CA GLU A 40 10.02 -11.35 -8.23
C GLU A 40 9.56 -10.79 -6.90
N LEU A 41 8.88 -9.66 -6.91
CA LEU A 41 8.37 -9.05 -5.67
C LEU A 41 7.28 -9.91 -5.05
N GLY A 42 6.40 -10.47 -5.87
CA GLY A 42 5.31 -11.31 -5.39
C GLY A 42 4.33 -10.56 -4.48
N VAL A 43 3.73 -11.30 -3.55
CA VAL A 43 2.75 -10.77 -2.61
C VAL A 43 3.46 -10.23 -1.37
N LYS A 44 3.12 -8.99 -0.99
CA LYS A 44 3.65 -8.34 0.21
C LYS A 44 2.50 -7.91 1.10
N ARG A 45 2.79 -7.75 2.39
CA ARG A 45 1.81 -7.33 3.39
C ARG A 45 2.01 -5.87 3.75
N SER A 46 0.91 -5.19 4.02
CA SER A 46 0.94 -3.80 4.47
C SER A 46 -0.14 -3.56 5.51
N SER A 47 0.21 -2.85 6.58
CA SER A 47 -0.79 -2.24 7.45
C SER A 47 -1.13 -0.87 6.88
N ALA A 48 -2.41 -0.57 6.74
CA ALA A 48 -2.85 0.68 6.16
C ALA A 48 -3.99 1.30 6.96
N GLN A 49 -3.83 2.58 7.36
CA GLN A 49 -4.82 3.32 8.13
C GLN A 49 -5.84 3.96 7.20
N ILE A 50 -6.63 3.13 6.53
CA ILE A 50 -7.58 3.55 5.49
C ILE A 50 -9.02 3.18 5.81
N THR A 51 -9.34 3.02 7.10
CA THR A 51 -10.63 2.46 7.52
C THR A 51 -11.81 3.41 7.37
N GLU A 52 -11.56 4.71 7.18
CA GLU A 52 -12.64 5.71 7.14
C GLU A 52 -13.33 5.77 5.78
N GLN A 53 -12.58 5.55 4.69
CA GLN A 53 -13.09 5.68 3.32
C GLN A 53 -13.40 4.35 2.65
N TYR A 54 -12.94 3.23 3.21
CA TYR A 54 -13.03 1.93 2.53
C TYR A 54 -13.50 0.85 3.48
N LYS A 55 -14.32 -0.06 2.95
CA LYS A 55 -14.60 -1.34 3.59
C LYS A 55 -13.63 -2.39 3.03
N PRO A 56 -13.25 -3.42 3.82
CA PRO A 56 -12.29 -4.42 3.33
C PRO A 56 -12.69 -5.06 2.01
N GLU A 57 -13.96 -5.41 1.84
CA GLU A 57 -14.45 -6.06 0.62
C GLU A 57 -14.37 -5.20 -0.63
N GLU A 58 -14.37 -3.86 -0.49
CA GLU A 58 -14.24 -2.94 -1.61
C GLU A 58 -12.81 -2.88 -2.15
N LEU A 59 -11.84 -3.23 -1.32
CA LEU A 59 -10.41 -3.10 -1.65
C LEU A 59 -9.90 -4.20 -2.54
N ILE A 60 -10.52 -5.38 -2.48
CA ILE A 60 -10.06 -6.54 -3.25
C ILE A 60 -10.15 -6.24 -4.75
N GLY A 61 -9.02 -6.43 -5.44
CA GLY A 61 -8.91 -6.18 -6.88
C GLY A 61 -8.50 -4.77 -7.26
N LYS A 62 -8.40 -3.84 -6.29
CA LYS A 62 -7.93 -2.48 -6.60
C LYS A 62 -6.42 -2.47 -6.79
N GLN A 63 -5.96 -1.76 -7.83
CA GLN A 63 -4.55 -1.44 -7.96
C GLN A 63 -4.22 -0.24 -7.08
N VAL A 64 -3.03 -0.29 -6.47
CA VAL A 64 -2.50 0.76 -5.60
C VAL A 64 -1.04 0.99 -5.92
N LEU A 65 -0.50 2.10 -5.43
CA LEU A 65 0.93 2.38 -5.46
C LEU A 65 1.49 2.18 -4.06
N ALA A 66 2.65 1.56 -3.97
CA ALA A 66 3.31 1.32 -2.69
C ALA A 66 4.82 1.47 -2.81
N VAL A 67 5.45 1.99 -1.74
CA VAL A 67 6.90 1.98 -1.60
C VAL A 67 7.31 0.58 -1.17
N VAL A 68 8.16 -0.07 -1.96
CA VAL A 68 8.54 -1.48 -1.75
C VAL A 68 9.94 -1.66 -1.18
N ASN A 69 10.71 -0.59 -1.03
CA ASN A 69 12.10 -0.66 -0.55
C ASN A 69 12.34 0.01 0.80
N PHE A 70 11.31 0.16 1.61
CA PHE A 70 11.50 0.51 3.02
C PHE A 70 11.78 -0.75 3.84
N PRO A 71 12.54 -0.62 4.94
CA PRO A 71 12.65 -1.75 5.87
C PRO A 71 11.27 -2.16 6.39
N PRO A 72 11.01 -3.46 6.55
CA PRO A 72 9.75 -3.91 7.14
C PRO A 72 9.56 -3.33 8.54
N ARG A 73 8.31 -3.04 8.89
CA ARG A 73 7.95 -2.49 10.19
C ARG A 73 7.01 -3.45 10.92
N GLN A 74 7.37 -3.80 12.13
CA GLN A 74 6.52 -4.63 12.97
C GLN A 74 5.47 -3.77 13.69
N ILE A 75 4.19 -4.15 13.55
CA ILE A 75 3.06 -3.53 14.21
C ILE A 75 2.31 -4.65 14.91
N ALA A 76 2.33 -4.67 16.26
CA ALA A 76 1.83 -5.79 17.05
C ALA A 76 2.48 -7.09 16.58
N ASP A 77 1.70 -8.09 16.14
CA ASP A 77 2.21 -9.36 15.63
C ASP A 77 2.24 -9.43 14.10
N PHE A 78 2.15 -8.28 13.43
CA PHE A 78 2.07 -8.17 11.97
C PHE A 78 3.29 -7.44 11.43
N MET A 79 3.91 -8.00 10.39
CA MET A 79 5.04 -7.36 9.71
C MET A 79 4.53 -6.64 8.46
N SER A 80 4.58 -5.29 8.49
CA SER A 80 4.23 -4.47 7.34
C SER A 80 5.48 -4.30 6.47
N GLU A 81 5.43 -4.86 5.27
CA GLU A 81 6.60 -4.97 4.39
C GLU A 81 6.71 -3.82 3.40
N VAL A 82 5.57 -3.22 3.04
CA VAL A 82 5.50 -2.12 2.08
C VAL A 82 4.62 -1.01 2.63
N LEU A 83 4.77 0.20 2.07
CA LEU A 83 3.92 1.34 2.42
C LEU A 83 2.97 1.63 1.27
N VAL A 84 1.71 1.28 1.43
CA VAL A 84 0.66 1.66 0.48
C VAL A 84 0.41 3.16 0.60
N LEU A 85 0.39 3.85 -0.53
CA LEU A 85 0.32 5.30 -0.58
C LEU A 85 -1.12 5.80 -0.67
N GLY A 86 -1.35 6.93 -0.03
CA GLY A 86 -2.62 7.63 -0.08
C GLY A 86 -2.46 9.10 0.26
N THR A 87 -3.51 9.85 0.07
CA THR A 87 -3.55 11.27 0.43
C THR A 87 -4.26 11.42 1.76
N TYR A 88 -3.78 12.36 2.58
CA TYR A 88 -4.49 12.78 3.78
C TYR A 88 -5.59 13.74 3.33
N SER A 89 -6.79 13.23 3.21
CA SER A 89 -7.92 13.98 2.67
C SER A 89 -8.98 14.21 3.75
N GLU A 90 -9.86 15.16 3.53
CA GLU A 90 -11.00 15.35 4.40
C GLU A 90 -11.84 14.06 4.42
N GLY A 91 -12.15 13.57 5.61
CA GLY A 91 -12.89 12.31 5.78
C GLY A 91 -12.04 11.06 5.76
N GLY A 92 -10.70 11.18 5.68
CA GLY A 92 -9.80 10.04 5.78
C GLY A 92 -8.83 9.92 4.62
N VAL A 93 -8.01 8.87 4.66
CA VAL A 93 -6.99 8.63 3.63
C VAL A 93 -7.65 8.07 2.37
N VAL A 94 -7.28 8.65 1.23
CA VAL A 94 -7.72 8.19 -0.10
C VAL A 94 -6.53 7.56 -0.82
N LEU A 95 -6.70 6.35 -1.34
CA LEU A 95 -5.64 5.60 -2.01
C LEU A 95 -5.24 6.26 -3.33
N ILE A 96 -3.96 6.11 -3.67
CA ILE A 96 -3.43 6.53 -4.96
C ILE A 96 -3.35 5.31 -5.87
N ARG A 97 -3.85 5.44 -7.09
CA ARG A 97 -3.82 4.36 -8.07
C ARG A 97 -3.55 4.90 -9.46
N PRO A 98 -3.08 4.06 -10.41
CA PRO A 98 -2.95 4.50 -11.79
C PRO A 98 -4.33 4.79 -12.38
N ASP A 99 -4.36 5.74 -13.31
CA ASP A 99 -5.60 6.14 -14.00
C ASP A 99 -6.21 5.00 -14.81
N LYS A 100 -5.39 4.12 -15.33
CA LYS A 100 -5.79 2.94 -16.10
C LYS A 100 -5.15 1.71 -15.47
N ASP A 101 -5.74 0.55 -15.72
CA ASP A 101 -5.12 -0.70 -15.30
C ASP A 101 -3.77 -0.86 -15.99
N VAL A 102 -2.77 -1.17 -15.20
CA VAL A 102 -1.40 -1.40 -15.67
C VAL A 102 -0.91 -2.73 -15.13
N LYS A 103 0.28 -3.12 -15.55
CA LYS A 103 0.88 -4.37 -15.09
C LYS A 103 1.36 -4.23 -13.65
N ASN A 104 1.06 -5.23 -12.80
CA ASN A 104 1.61 -5.27 -11.45
C ASN A 104 3.14 -5.29 -11.53
N GLY A 105 3.77 -4.49 -10.66
CA GLY A 105 5.21 -4.32 -10.67
C GLY A 105 5.70 -3.14 -11.51
N ASP A 106 4.83 -2.48 -12.26
CA ASP A 106 5.21 -1.28 -12.98
C ASP A 106 5.71 -0.22 -12.01
N LYS A 107 6.82 0.42 -12.35
CA LYS A 107 7.50 1.36 -11.48
C LYS A 107 7.04 2.78 -11.74
N LEU A 108 6.83 3.51 -10.65
CA LEU A 108 6.57 4.94 -10.70
C LEU A 108 7.84 5.69 -11.13
N GLY A 109 7.67 6.61 -12.03
CA GLY A 109 8.78 7.41 -12.53
C GLY A 109 8.45 8.86 -12.71
#